data_8e13fa4ce5522c4b6d8b241374a64a86
#
_entry.id   8e13fa4ce5522c4b6d8b241374a64a86
#
_cell.length_a   1.000
_cell.length_b   1.000
_cell.length_c   1.000
_cell.angle_alpha   90.00
_cell.angle_beta   90.00
_cell.angle_gamma   90.00
#
_symmetry.space_group_name_H-M   'P 1'
#
loop_
_entity.id
_entity.type
_entity.pdbx_description
1 polymer ?
#
loop_
_entity_poly.entity_id
_entity_poly.type
_entity_poly.pdbx_seq_one_letter_code
_entity_poly.pdbx_strand_id
1 'polypeptide(L)'
;VAYEFKAIDHIQLAAPKGSEQEARKFYSEILGFSEVDKPPVLKKRGGAWFQSGSIQLHIGVEEPFVPAKKAHPAFEVGKLEELKEHLKRRGIEVIEDDNLPGANRFFVSDPFGNRLEFLEWMK
;
A
#
# COMPACT_ATOMS: atom_id res chain seq x y z
N VAL A 1 -4.00 32.27 7.37
CA VAL A 1 -4.15 31.70 6.04
C VAL A 1 -5.61 31.51 5.68
N ALA A 2 -5.91 31.56 4.40
CA ALA A 2 -7.28 31.45 3.91
C ALA A 2 -7.72 30.00 3.73
N TYR A 3 -6.83 29.04 3.85
CA TYR A 3 -7.13 27.61 3.69
C TYR A 3 -6.23 26.79 4.61
N GLU A 4 -6.55 25.51 4.78
CA GLU A 4 -5.72 24.59 5.58
C GLU A 4 -5.72 23.20 4.97
N PHE A 5 -4.58 22.52 5.04
CA PHE A 5 -4.50 21.10 4.72
C PHE A 5 -4.96 20.32 5.95
N LYS A 6 -5.93 19.42 5.80
CA LYS A 6 -6.49 18.67 6.94
C LYS A 6 -5.90 17.30 7.10
N ALA A 7 -5.65 16.60 5.99
CA ALA A 7 -5.18 15.22 6.03
C ALA A 7 -4.88 14.77 4.62
N ILE A 8 -4.25 13.61 4.52
CA ILE A 8 -4.21 12.87 3.25
C ILE A 8 -5.49 12.04 3.22
N ASP A 9 -6.35 12.26 2.21
CA ASP A 9 -7.61 11.55 2.10
C ASP A 9 -7.40 10.08 1.68
N HIS A 10 -6.60 9.89 0.65
CA HIS A 10 -6.26 8.54 0.19
C HIS A 10 -4.93 8.56 -0.55
N ILE A 11 -4.36 7.37 -0.73
CA ILE A 11 -3.22 7.16 -1.60
C ILE A 11 -3.68 6.33 -2.77
N GLN A 12 -3.18 6.61 -3.96
CA GLN A 12 -3.48 5.80 -5.12
C GLN A 12 -2.19 5.27 -5.72
N LEU A 13 -2.15 3.96 -5.91
CA LEU A 13 -1.08 3.29 -6.63
C LEU A 13 -1.64 2.79 -7.95
N ALA A 14 -0.77 2.58 -8.91
CA ALA A 14 -1.19 2.13 -10.22
C ALA A 14 -0.94 0.64 -10.41
N ALA A 15 -1.67 0.04 -11.33
CA ALA A 15 -1.53 -1.37 -11.70
C ALA A 15 -1.96 -1.56 -13.14
N PRO A 16 -1.50 -2.64 -13.80
CA PRO A 16 -1.96 -2.90 -15.15
C PRO A 16 -3.43 -3.32 -15.20
N LYS A 17 -4.02 -3.19 -16.35
CA LYS A 17 -5.40 -3.60 -16.57
C LYS A 17 -5.60 -5.07 -16.24
N GLY A 18 -6.72 -5.40 -15.60
CA GLY A 18 -7.07 -6.78 -15.28
C GLY A 18 -6.38 -7.34 -14.05
N SER A 19 -5.85 -6.48 -13.17
CA SER A 19 -5.05 -6.89 -12.03
C SER A 19 -5.82 -6.90 -10.70
N GLU A 20 -7.16 -6.78 -10.74
CA GLU A 20 -7.95 -6.64 -9.52
C GLU A 20 -7.83 -7.87 -8.60
N GLN A 21 -7.80 -9.08 -9.14
CA GLN A 21 -7.66 -10.29 -8.33
C GLN A 21 -6.33 -10.33 -7.59
N GLU A 22 -5.24 -9.97 -8.27
CA GLU A 22 -3.93 -9.93 -7.64
C GLU A 22 -3.87 -8.84 -6.57
N ALA A 23 -4.52 -7.71 -6.81
CA ALA A 23 -4.61 -6.63 -5.82
C ALA A 23 -5.34 -7.12 -4.57
N ARG A 24 -6.47 -7.82 -4.72
CA ARG A 24 -7.24 -8.37 -3.60
C ARG A 24 -6.42 -9.36 -2.81
N LYS A 25 -5.71 -10.25 -3.49
CA LYS A 25 -4.88 -11.23 -2.83
C LYS A 25 -3.82 -10.58 -1.95
N PHE A 26 -3.16 -9.55 -2.45
CA PHE A 26 -2.10 -8.88 -1.71
C PHE A 26 -2.64 -7.93 -0.64
N TYR A 27 -3.47 -6.98 -1.02
CA TYR A 27 -3.91 -5.94 -0.09
C TYR A 27 -4.95 -6.43 0.91
N SER A 28 -5.85 -7.31 0.49
CA SER A 28 -6.88 -7.81 1.39
C SER A 28 -6.45 -9.08 2.11
N GLU A 29 -6.06 -10.12 1.38
CA GLU A 29 -5.75 -11.40 2.02
C GLU A 29 -4.43 -11.37 2.79
N ILE A 30 -3.38 -10.79 2.22
CA ILE A 30 -2.06 -10.79 2.85
C ILE A 30 -1.92 -9.65 3.85
N LEU A 31 -2.20 -8.41 3.45
CA LEU A 31 -2.05 -7.25 4.33
C LEU A 31 -3.22 -7.04 5.29
N GLY A 32 -4.40 -7.60 4.99
CA GLY A 32 -5.54 -7.51 5.88
C GLY A 32 -6.41 -6.27 5.71
N PHE A 33 -6.25 -5.52 4.61
CA PHE A 33 -7.15 -4.41 4.32
C PHE A 33 -8.51 -4.95 3.90
N SER A 34 -9.57 -4.20 4.19
CA SER A 34 -10.91 -4.53 3.70
C SER A 34 -11.12 -3.88 2.35
N GLU A 35 -11.65 -4.61 1.39
CA GLU A 35 -12.03 -4.02 0.12
C GLU A 35 -13.31 -3.24 0.31
N VAL A 36 -13.41 -2.04 -0.30
CA VAL A 36 -14.60 -1.19 -0.24
C VAL A 36 -15.10 -0.95 -1.67
N ASP A 37 -16.41 -0.72 -1.79
CA ASP A 37 -17.02 -0.48 -3.09
C ASP A 37 -16.61 0.87 -3.66
N LYS A 38 -16.39 0.87 -4.96
CA LYS A 38 -16.19 2.10 -5.70
C LYS A 38 -17.55 2.68 -6.11
N PRO A 39 -17.67 4.02 -6.20
CA PRO A 39 -18.87 4.61 -6.77
C PRO A 39 -19.13 4.06 -8.18
N PRO A 40 -20.42 3.87 -8.57
CA PRO A 40 -20.72 3.27 -9.86
C PRO A 40 -20.06 3.95 -11.05
N VAL A 41 -19.92 5.27 -11.01
CA VAL A 41 -19.33 6.00 -12.13
C VAL A 41 -17.84 5.68 -12.30
N LEU A 42 -17.16 5.21 -11.23
CA LEU A 42 -15.75 4.88 -11.27
C LEU A 42 -15.47 3.40 -11.48
N LYS A 43 -16.49 2.54 -11.37
CA LYS A 43 -16.30 1.09 -11.56
C LYS A 43 -15.79 0.75 -12.96
N LYS A 44 -16.19 1.52 -13.95
CA LYS A 44 -15.78 1.29 -15.35
C LYS A 44 -14.27 1.46 -15.57
N ARG A 45 -13.60 2.21 -14.69
CA ARG A 45 -12.16 2.47 -14.83
C ARG A 45 -11.30 1.29 -14.37
N GLY A 46 -11.92 0.27 -13.76
CA GLY A 46 -11.17 -0.84 -13.18
C GLY A 46 -10.48 -0.47 -11.89
N GLY A 47 -9.64 -1.37 -11.39
CA GLY A 47 -8.96 -1.18 -10.11
C GLY A 47 -9.82 -1.60 -8.94
N ALA A 48 -9.34 -1.30 -7.73
CA ALA A 48 -10.02 -1.68 -6.50
C ALA A 48 -9.62 -0.72 -5.38
N TRP A 49 -10.50 -0.56 -4.42
CA TRP A 49 -10.28 0.30 -3.26
C TRP A 49 -10.25 -0.52 -1.98
N PHE A 50 -9.32 -0.16 -1.08
CA PHE A 50 -9.08 -0.88 0.16
C PHE A 50 -8.98 0.10 1.33
N GLN A 51 -9.30 -0.37 2.53
CA GLN A 51 -9.29 0.45 3.73
C GLN A 51 -8.77 -0.35 4.93
N SER A 52 -8.00 0.30 5.78
CA SER A 52 -7.59 -0.23 7.08
C SER A 52 -7.58 0.94 8.06
N GLY A 53 -8.49 0.95 9.03
CA GLY A 53 -8.67 2.09 9.91
C GLY A 53 -8.95 3.36 9.11
N SER A 54 -8.16 4.39 9.32
CA SER A 54 -8.28 5.65 8.58
C SER A 54 -7.52 5.66 7.25
N ILE A 55 -6.80 4.58 6.94
CA ILE A 55 -6.01 4.51 5.72
C ILE A 55 -6.89 4.05 4.57
N GLN A 56 -6.92 4.86 3.51
CA GLN A 56 -7.61 4.57 2.26
C GLN A 56 -6.56 4.35 1.18
N LEU A 57 -6.57 3.19 0.54
CA LEU A 57 -5.61 2.86 -0.50
C LEU A 57 -6.36 2.42 -1.75
N HIS A 58 -6.14 3.13 -2.84
CA HIS A 58 -6.80 2.88 -4.11
C HIS A 58 -5.79 2.32 -5.10
N ILE A 59 -6.20 1.33 -5.87
CA ILE A 59 -5.44 0.81 -7.00
C ILE A 59 -6.14 1.27 -8.26
N GLY A 60 -5.43 2.06 -9.09
CA GLY A 60 -5.97 2.57 -10.34
C GLY A 60 -5.26 1.92 -11.53
N VAL A 61 -6.00 1.75 -12.61
CA VAL A 61 -5.44 1.14 -13.83
C VAL A 61 -4.66 2.18 -14.61
N GLU A 62 -3.46 1.81 -15.04
CA GLU A 62 -2.61 2.65 -15.89
C GLU A 62 -2.10 1.82 -17.07
N GLU A 63 -2.23 2.35 -18.27
CA GLU A 63 -1.77 1.67 -19.49
C GLU A 63 -0.95 2.63 -20.36
N PRO A 64 0.30 2.31 -20.70
CA PRO A 64 1.09 1.20 -20.18
C PRO A 64 1.49 1.46 -18.73
N PHE A 65 1.63 0.40 -17.94
CA PHE A 65 2.00 0.51 -16.54
C PHE A 65 3.49 0.27 -16.34
N VAL A 66 4.13 1.19 -15.60
CA VAL A 66 5.51 1.05 -15.14
C VAL A 66 5.55 1.48 -13.68
N PRO A 67 5.97 0.62 -12.76
CA PRO A 67 6.01 1.02 -11.35
C PRO A 67 7.07 2.07 -11.09
N ALA A 68 6.78 2.98 -10.16
CA ALA A 68 7.75 3.98 -9.72
C ALA A 68 8.87 3.29 -8.95
N LYS A 69 10.12 3.68 -9.23
CA LYS A 69 11.28 3.09 -8.55
C LYS A 69 11.61 3.82 -7.25
N LYS A 70 11.23 5.07 -7.13
CA LYS A 70 11.58 5.90 -5.97
C LYS A 70 10.35 6.28 -5.16
N ALA A 71 9.30 6.76 -5.81
CA ALA A 71 8.09 7.20 -5.12
C ALA A 71 7.40 6.01 -4.47
N HIS A 72 6.98 6.17 -3.22
CA HIS A 72 6.33 5.10 -2.46
C HIS A 72 5.58 5.67 -1.27
N PRO A 73 4.50 5.04 -0.85
CA PRO A 73 3.86 5.37 0.41
C PRO A 73 4.60 4.72 1.57
N ALA A 74 4.51 5.33 2.74
CA ALA A 74 5.05 4.76 3.96
C ALA A 74 3.92 4.63 4.97
N PHE A 75 3.75 3.43 5.51
CA PHE A 75 2.71 3.12 6.48
C PHE A 75 3.35 2.94 7.85
N GLU A 76 2.84 3.66 8.84
CA GLU A 76 3.24 3.44 10.22
C GLU A 76 2.43 2.26 10.77
N VAL A 77 3.13 1.29 11.35
CA VAL A 77 2.53 0.02 11.76
C VAL A 77 2.90 -0.27 13.22
N GLY A 78 1.92 -0.66 14.01
CA GLY A 78 2.18 -1.23 15.33
C GLY A 78 2.57 -2.68 15.17
N LYS A 79 3.54 -3.15 15.98
CA LYS A 79 4.04 -4.53 15.94
C LYS A 79 4.63 -4.88 14.57
N LEU A 80 5.53 -4.03 14.12
CA LEU A 80 6.15 -4.16 12.79
C LEU A 80 6.82 -5.52 12.60
N GLU A 81 7.45 -6.06 13.65
CA GLU A 81 8.14 -7.35 13.57
C GLU A 81 7.16 -8.49 13.25
N GLU A 82 5.95 -8.42 13.80
CA GLU A 82 4.92 -9.42 13.49
C GLU A 82 4.48 -9.35 12.04
N LEU A 83 4.34 -8.12 11.51
CA LEU A 83 4.03 -7.95 10.09
C LEU A 83 5.14 -8.52 9.22
N LYS A 84 6.39 -8.24 9.56
CA LYS A 84 7.54 -8.76 8.82
C LYS A 84 7.52 -10.29 8.75
N GLU A 85 7.32 -10.94 9.89
CA GLU A 85 7.27 -12.39 9.94
C GLU A 85 6.10 -12.95 9.14
N HIS A 86 4.94 -12.29 9.23
CA HIS A 86 3.77 -12.68 8.45
C HIS A 86 4.04 -12.62 6.94
N LEU A 87 4.67 -11.52 6.49
CA LEU A 87 4.98 -11.35 5.07
C LEU A 87 5.97 -12.40 4.58
N LYS A 88 7.00 -12.68 5.39
CA LYS A 88 7.98 -13.71 5.06
C LYS A 88 7.32 -15.09 4.93
N ARG A 89 6.41 -15.42 5.84
CA ARG A 89 5.68 -16.69 5.79
C ARG A 89 4.81 -16.81 4.54
N ARG A 90 4.38 -15.68 3.99
CA ARG A 90 3.57 -15.66 2.76
C ARG A 90 4.45 -15.54 1.51
N GLY A 91 5.77 -15.67 1.65
CA GLY A 91 6.69 -15.66 0.51
C GLY A 91 6.99 -14.27 -0.04
N ILE A 92 6.70 -13.22 0.72
CA ILE A 92 6.99 -11.85 0.29
C ILE A 92 8.41 -11.50 0.69
N GLU A 93 9.21 -11.01 -0.26
CA GLU A 93 10.56 -10.55 0.02
C GLU A 93 10.52 -9.27 0.84
N VAL A 94 11.25 -9.26 1.95
CA VAL A 94 11.35 -8.11 2.86
C VAL A 94 12.76 -7.55 2.75
N ILE A 95 12.86 -6.24 2.47
CA ILE A 95 14.15 -5.55 2.38
C ILE A 95 14.26 -4.63 3.58
N GLU A 96 15.08 -5.01 4.54
CA GLU A 96 15.26 -4.23 5.78
C GLU A 96 16.16 -3.03 5.50
N ASP A 97 15.90 -1.93 6.22
CA ASP A 97 16.65 -0.69 6.08
C ASP A 97 16.74 -0.02 7.45
N ASP A 98 17.96 0.21 7.92
CA ASP A 98 18.21 0.81 9.22
C ASP A 98 18.74 2.25 9.13
N ASN A 99 18.57 2.89 7.97
CA ASN A 99 19.10 4.22 7.71
C ASN A 99 18.20 5.36 8.20
N LEU A 100 16.97 5.07 8.64
CA LEU A 100 16.09 6.10 9.18
C LEU A 100 16.27 6.18 10.70
N PRO A 101 16.91 7.26 11.22
CA PRO A 101 17.12 7.36 12.66
C PRO A 101 15.79 7.36 13.44
N GLY A 102 15.73 6.58 14.52
CA GLY A 102 14.57 6.55 15.39
C GLY A 102 13.43 5.64 14.94
N ALA A 103 13.61 4.90 13.86
CA ALA A 103 12.58 4.01 13.37
C ALA A 103 13.16 2.65 12.98
N ASN A 104 12.31 1.63 13.07
CA ASN A 104 12.53 0.37 12.39
C ASN A 104 11.68 0.40 11.12
N ARG A 105 12.23 -0.05 9.99
CA ARG A 105 11.47 -0.05 8.75
C ARG A 105 11.96 -1.12 7.80
N PHE A 106 11.07 -1.47 6.87
CA PHE A 106 11.44 -2.33 5.76
C PHE A 106 10.61 -1.97 4.54
N PHE A 107 11.05 -2.45 3.39
CA PHE A 107 10.37 -2.23 2.11
C PHE A 107 9.92 -3.57 1.54
N VAL A 108 8.79 -3.55 0.84
CA VAL A 108 8.35 -4.68 0.02
C VAL A 108 7.87 -4.13 -1.32
N SER A 109 7.77 -5.01 -2.31
CA SER A 109 7.09 -4.68 -3.57
C SER A 109 5.73 -5.34 -3.57
N ASP A 110 4.71 -4.64 -4.06
CA ASP A 110 3.42 -5.27 -4.28
C ASP A 110 3.50 -6.17 -5.53
N PRO A 111 2.43 -6.89 -5.92
CA PRO A 111 2.49 -7.80 -7.06
C PRO A 111 2.83 -7.12 -8.39
N PHE A 112 2.68 -5.80 -8.47
CA PHE A 112 2.90 -5.04 -9.70
C PHE A 112 4.24 -4.33 -9.71
N GLY A 113 5.01 -4.45 -8.63
CA GLY A 113 6.30 -3.79 -8.49
C GLY A 113 6.24 -2.43 -7.81
N ASN A 114 5.08 -2.00 -7.32
CA ASN A 114 5.01 -0.77 -6.55
C ASN A 114 5.74 -0.94 -5.23
N ARG A 115 6.55 0.05 -4.86
CA ARG A 115 7.35 0.03 -3.64
C ARG A 115 6.50 0.48 -2.46
N LEU A 116 6.56 -0.27 -1.37
CA LEU A 116 5.85 0.05 -0.13
C LEU A 116 6.84 0.07 1.01
N GLU A 117 6.70 1.03 1.91
CA GLU A 117 7.49 1.12 3.14
C GLU A 117 6.58 0.88 4.33
N PHE A 118 7.06 0.09 5.29
CA PHE A 118 6.39 -0.11 6.58
C PHE A 118 7.37 0.27 7.67
N LEU A 119 6.93 1.07 8.64
CA LEU A 119 7.82 1.55 9.68
C LEU A 119 7.12 1.61 11.03
N GLU A 120 7.93 1.56 12.08
CA GLU A 120 7.47 1.76 13.44
C GLU A 120 8.52 2.64 14.14
N TRP A 121 8.05 3.75 14.71
CA TRP A 121 8.94 4.65 15.44
C TRP A 121 9.31 4.04 16.77
N MET A 122 10.60 4.08 17.10
CA MET A 122 11.09 3.68 18.41
C MET A 122 10.79 4.79 19.42
N LYS A 123 10.42 4.38 20.62
CA LYS A 123 10.13 5.34 21.69
C LYS A 123 11.39 5.76 22.45
#